data_956e2832e09fc350b6d1f0ae86b22956
#
_entry.id   956e2832e09fc350b6d1f0ae86b22956
#
_cell.length_a   1.000
_cell.length_b   1.000
_cell.length_c   1.000
_cell.angle_alpha   90.00
_cell.angle_beta   90.00
_cell.angle_gamma   90.00
#
_symmetry.space_group_name_H-M   'P 1'
#
loop_
_entity.id
_entity.type
_entity.pdbx_description
1 polymer ?
#
loop_
_entity_poly.entity_id
_entity_poly.type
_entity_poly.pdbx_seq_one_letter_code
_entity_poly.pdbx_strand_id
1 'polypeptide(L)'
;MAKILIIDDEEQLRRLMARIIGLEGYEVAEAPDCASGMKTLRRYDPDVVLCDVKLPDGNGVEMVSRIKEAAPATEVILLTAYGNIPDGVQAIKNGAFDYITKGDDNNKILPLLSRAAEKAEMQRRLTRIENKLSEEHSFDRIVGDSEVLRRAVDLARKVAVTDTSVLLTGETGTGKEVFAQAIHHASPRAREAFVADNCSAFSKELLESELFGHRAGSLTGAAKDKKGLFEEANKGTLVLDEIGEMSAEFQAKQLRVLAM
;
A
#
# COMPACT_ATOMS: atom_id res chain seq x y z
N MET A 1 -1.46 -19.98 -11.22
CA MET A 1 -2.17 -19.64 -12.46
C MET A 1 -2.90 -18.36 -12.23
N ALA A 2 -2.79 -17.38 -13.13
CA ALA A 2 -3.55 -16.13 -12.98
C ALA A 2 -5.02 -16.37 -13.40
N LYS A 3 -5.92 -15.67 -12.71
CA LYS A 3 -7.38 -15.77 -12.87
C LYS A 3 -7.90 -14.59 -13.65
N ILE A 4 -8.63 -14.86 -14.72
CA ILE A 4 -9.19 -13.84 -15.60
C ILE A 4 -10.71 -13.91 -15.51
N LEU A 5 -11.36 -12.75 -15.38
CA LEU A 5 -12.81 -12.62 -15.50
C LEU A 5 -13.14 -11.87 -16.79
N ILE A 6 -13.98 -12.44 -17.64
CA ILE A 6 -14.47 -11.80 -18.85
C ILE A 6 -15.91 -11.37 -18.64
N ILE A 7 -16.17 -10.06 -18.85
CA ILE A 7 -17.51 -9.47 -18.75
C ILE A 7 -17.88 -8.92 -20.13
N ASP A 8 -18.76 -9.59 -20.84
CA ASP A 8 -19.17 -9.25 -22.20
C ASP A 8 -20.55 -9.86 -22.45
N ASP A 9 -21.48 -9.12 -23.05
CA ASP A 9 -22.83 -9.61 -23.31
C ASP A 9 -22.91 -10.52 -24.54
N GLU A 10 -21.93 -10.40 -25.45
CA GLU A 10 -21.86 -11.23 -26.66
C GLU A 10 -21.34 -12.64 -26.34
N GLU A 11 -22.24 -13.60 -26.17
CA GLU A 11 -21.92 -14.96 -25.72
C GLU A 11 -20.86 -15.66 -26.58
N GLN A 12 -20.94 -15.51 -27.92
CA GLN A 12 -20.02 -16.17 -28.84
C GLN A 12 -18.59 -15.62 -28.67
N LEU A 13 -18.46 -14.29 -28.62
CA LEU A 13 -17.16 -13.64 -28.44
C LEU A 13 -16.57 -13.95 -27.05
N ARG A 14 -17.41 -13.88 -26.01
CA ARG A 14 -17.00 -14.21 -24.64
C ARG A 14 -16.46 -15.62 -24.52
N ARG A 15 -17.15 -16.62 -25.06
CA ARG A 15 -16.69 -18.02 -25.08
C ARG A 15 -15.42 -18.22 -25.91
N LEU A 16 -15.30 -17.56 -27.07
CA LEU A 16 -14.10 -17.62 -27.90
C LEU A 16 -12.89 -17.07 -27.12
N MET A 17 -13.02 -15.89 -26.51
CA MET A 17 -11.95 -15.30 -25.70
C MET A 17 -11.61 -16.19 -24.51
N ALA A 18 -12.61 -16.74 -23.81
CA ALA A 18 -12.38 -17.65 -22.68
C ALA A 18 -11.56 -18.89 -23.11
N ARG A 19 -11.87 -19.45 -24.30
CA ARG A 19 -11.12 -20.57 -24.83
C ARG A 19 -9.68 -20.21 -25.19
N ILE A 20 -9.48 -19.09 -25.90
CA ILE A 20 -8.12 -18.65 -26.30
C ILE A 20 -7.27 -18.39 -25.06
N ILE A 21 -7.78 -17.64 -24.09
CA ILE A 21 -7.08 -17.29 -22.86
C ILE A 21 -6.82 -18.56 -21.99
N GLY A 22 -7.79 -19.49 -21.96
CA GLY A 22 -7.61 -20.76 -21.28
C GLY A 22 -6.52 -21.65 -21.89
N LEU A 23 -6.32 -21.62 -23.20
CA LEU A 23 -5.23 -22.33 -23.88
C LEU A 23 -3.84 -21.80 -23.51
N GLU A 24 -3.74 -20.52 -23.14
CA GLU A 24 -2.50 -19.91 -22.64
C GLU A 24 -2.24 -20.20 -21.15
N GLY A 25 -3.06 -21.04 -20.53
CA GLY A 25 -2.84 -21.49 -19.15
C GLY A 25 -3.46 -20.59 -18.09
N TYR A 26 -4.38 -19.70 -18.42
CA TYR A 26 -5.13 -18.92 -17.45
C TYR A 26 -6.40 -19.64 -17.01
N GLU A 27 -6.79 -19.45 -15.75
CA GLU A 27 -8.15 -19.81 -15.32
C GLU A 27 -9.11 -18.68 -15.75
N VAL A 28 -10.25 -19.05 -16.33
CA VAL A 28 -11.20 -18.05 -16.86
C VAL A 28 -12.59 -18.26 -16.28
N ALA A 29 -13.16 -17.17 -15.79
CA ALA A 29 -14.57 -17.06 -15.44
C ALA A 29 -15.27 -16.07 -16.39
N GLU A 30 -16.57 -16.28 -16.60
CA GLU A 30 -17.38 -15.51 -17.53
C GLU A 30 -18.57 -14.86 -16.84
N ALA A 31 -18.98 -13.67 -17.31
CA ALA A 31 -20.18 -12.98 -16.88
C ALA A 31 -20.78 -12.21 -18.07
N PRO A 32 -22.13 -12.22 -18.27
CA PRO A 32 -22.78 -11.56 -19.39
C PRO A 32 -23.14 -10.09 -19.14
N ASP A 33 -23.04 -9.59 -17.91
CA ASP A 33 -23.49 -8.26 -17.50
C ASP A 33 -22.75 -7.73 -16.29
N CYS A 34 -22.95 -6.45 -15.95
CA CYS A 34 -22.28 -5.81 -14.80
C CYS A 34 -22.63 -6.47 -13.47
N ALA A 35 -23.89 -6.84 -13.26
CA ALA A 35 -24.36 -7.38 -11.99
C ALA A 35 -23.75 -8.75 -11.71
N SER A 36 -23.77 -9.66 -12.69
CA SER A 36 -23.12 -10.98 -12.58
C SER A 36 -21.60 -10.86 -12.53
N GLY A 37 -21.00 -9.89 -13.26
CA GLY A 37 -19.59 -9.55 -13.20
C GLY A 37 -19.12 -9.20 -11.81
N MET A 38 -19.82 -8.27 -11.13
CA MET A 38 -19.49 -7.89 -9.74
C MET A 38 -19.70 -9.05 -8.74
N LYS A 39 -20.71 -9.89 -8.95
CA LYS A 39 -20.93 -11.09 -8.13
C LYS A 39 -19.79 -12.09 -8.30
N THR A 40 -19.36 -12.31 -9.54
CA THR A 40 -18.26 -13.21 -9.88
C THR A 40 -16.93 -12.66 -9.37
N LEU A 41 -16.67 -11.35 -9.50
CA LEU A 41 -15.49 -10.67 -8.97
C LEU A 41 -15.25 -11.02 -7.50
N ARG A 42 -16.29 -10.87 -6.66
CA ARG A 42 -16.18 -11.11 -5.20
C ARG A 42 -15.92 -12.57 -4.84
N ARG A 43 -16.45 -13.52 -5.63
CA ARG A 43 -16.31 -14.96 -5.36
C ARG A 43 -15.06 -15.56 -5.96
N TYR A 44 -14.70 -15.12 -7.16
CA TYR A 44 -13.62 -15.70 -7.95
C TYR A 44 -12.27 -15.05 -7.68
N ASP A 45 -12.28 -13.79 -7.23
CA ASP A 45 -11.10 -12.96 -6.94
C ASP A 45 -10.09 -12.96 -8.09
N PRO A 46 -10.47 -12.44 -9.29
CA PRO A 46 -9.63 -12.47 -10.47
C PRO A 46 -8.43 -11.52 -10.35
N ASP A 47 -7.34 -11.87 -11.04
CA ASP A 47 -6.17 -11.00 -11.19
C ASP A 47 -6.43 -9.92 -12.25
N VAL A 48 -7.12 -10.29 -13.33
CA VAL A 48 -7.47 -9.37 -14.41
C VAL A 48 -8.94 -9.51 -14.79
N VAL A 49 -9.58 -8.38 -15.07
CA VAL A 49 -10.93 -8.32 -15.65
C VAL A 49 -10.81 -7.78 -17.06
N LEU A 50 -11.31 -8.53 -18.05
CA LEU A 50 -11.61 -8.04 -19.39
C LEU A 50 -13.08 -7.63 -19.40
N CYS A 51 -13.38 -6.37 -19.63
CA CYS A 51 -14.75 -5.86 -19.54
C CYS A 51 -15.13 -5.14 -20.83
N ASP A 52 -16.26 -5.49 -21.40
CA ASP A 52 -16.82 -4.68 -22.49
C ASP A 52 -17.30 -3.33 -21.96
N VAL A 53 -17.13 -2.30 -22.78
CA VAL A 53 -17.62 -0.95 -22.49
C VAL A 53 -19.15 -0.89 -22.50
N LYS A 54 -19.78 -1.59 -23.44
CA LYS A 54 -21.26 -1.62 -23.58
C LYS A 54 -21.82 -2.90 -23.01
N LEU A 55 -22.50 -2.78 -21.88
CA LEU A 55 -23.17 -3.90 -21.22
C LEU A 55 -24.67 -3.63 -21.10
N PRO A 56 -25.54 -4.65 -21.06
CA PRO A 56 -26.98 -4.47 -21.09
C PRO A 56 -27.54 -3.73 -19.86
N ASP A 57 -26.83 -3.80 -18.74
CA ASP A 57 -27.22 -3.23 -17.45
C ASP A 57 -26.29 -2.10 -16.98
N GLY A 58 -25.36 -1.63 -17.84
CA GLY A 58 -24.45 -0.57 -17.45
C GLY A 58 -23.32 -0.26 -18.43
N ASN A 59 -22.36 0.53 -17.94
CA ASN A 59 -21.20 0.96 -18.70
C ASN A 59 -19.89 0.43 -18.08
N GLY A 60 -19.08 -0.25 -18.90
CA GLY A 60 -17.79 -0.81 -18.47
C GLY A 60 -16.80 0.24 -17.94
N VAL A 61 -16.87 1.48 -18.44
CA VAL A 61 -15.99 2.57 -17.95
C VAL A 61 -16.31 2.92 -16.49
N GLU A 62 -17.59 2.89 -16.10
CA GLU A 62 -18.01 3.10 -14.70
C GLU A 62 -17.71 1.88 -13.84
N MET A 63 -17.75 0.68 -14.43
CA MET A 63 -17.39 -0.56 -13.75
C MET A 63 -15.96 -0.55 -13.24
N VAL A 64 -15.03 0.12 -13.94
CA VAL A 64 -13.62 0.20 -13.52
C VAL A 64 -13.49 0.70 -12.08
N SER A 65 -14.11 1.83 -11.76
CA SER A 65 -14.07 2.41 -10.41
C SER A 65 -14.65 1.44 -9.37
N ARG A 66 -15.79 0.82 -9.67
CA ARG A 66 -16.45 -0.15 -8.77
C ARG A 66 -15.60 -1.40 -8.54
N ILE A 67 -14.91 -1.88 -9.58
CA ILE A 67 -13.98 -3.02 -9.45
C ILE A 67 -12.77 -2.63 -8.60
N LYS A 68 -12.18 -1.45 -8.86
CA LYS A 68 -11.01 -0.96 -8.10
C LYS A 68 -11.33 -0.69 -6.63
N GLU A 69 -12.55 -0.23 -6.31
CA GLU A 69 -13.01 -0.10 -4.92
C GLU A 69 -13.18 -1.45 -4.22
N ALA A 70 -13.75 -2.44 -4.93
CA ALA A 70 -14.02 -3.76 -4.36
C ALA A 70 -12.78 -4.67 -4.32
N ALA A 71 -11.87 -4.54 -5.28
CA ALA A 71 -10.68 -5.37 -5.46
C ALA A 71 -9.52 -4.51 -6.02
N PRO A 72 -8.82 -3.73 -5.19
CA PRO A 72 -7.79 -2.78 -5.64
C PRO A 72 -6.63 -3.40 -6.41
N ALA A 73 -6.29 -4.66 -6.11
CA ALA A 73 -5.21 -5.39 -6.78
C ALA A 73 -5.60 -5.94 -8.15
N THR A 74 -6.91 -6.06 -8.45
CA THR A 74 -7.38 -6.56 -9.74
C THR A 74 -7.17 -5.50 -10.83
N GLU A 75 -6.52 -5.87 -11.92
CA GLU A 75 -6.35 -4.99 -13.07
C GLU A 75 -7.52 -5.10 -14.04
N VAL A 76 -7.91 -3.99 -14.68
CA VAL A 76 -9.07 -3.95 -15.58
C VAL A 76 -8.62 -3.50 -16.96
N ILE A 77 -8.92 -4.30 -17.98
CA ILE A 77 -8.72 -3.98 -19.39
C ILE A 77 -10.10 -3.84 -20.01
N LEU A 78 -10.37 -2.68 -20.62
CA LEU A 78 -11.63 -2.46 -21.32
C LEU A 78 -11.54 -2.86 -22.80
N LEU A 79 -12.59 -3.51 -23.26
CA LEU A 79 -12.78 -3.87 -24.66
C LEU A 79 -13.90 -3.04 -25.27
N THR A 80 -13.74 -2.53 -26.48
CA THR A 80 -14.77 -1.77 -27.16
C THR A 80 -14.86 -2.14 -28.63
N ALA A 81 -16.05 -2.16 -29.19
CA ALA A 81 -16.25 -2.30 -30.63
C ALA A 81 -15.91 -1.00 -31.41
N TYR A 82 -15.96 0.15 -30.73
CA TYR A 82 -15.70 1.46 -31.33
C TYR A 82 -14.76 2.23 -30.44
N GLY A 83 -13.50 2.40 -30.90
CA GLY A 83 -12.50 3.20 -30.19
C GLY A 83 -12.91 4.68 -30.12
N ASN A 84 -13.38 5.12 -28.96
CA ASN A 84 -13.65 6.54 -28.68
C ASN A 84 -12.58 7.07 -27.74
N ILE A 85 -11.85 8.10 -28.16
CA ILE A 85 -10.76 8.69 -27.37
C ILE A 85 -11.22 9.20 -26.00
N PRO A 86 -12.35 9.94 -25.85
CA PRO A 86 -12.85 10.39 -24.57
C PRO A 86 -13.12 9.25 -23.58
N ASP A 87 -13.71 8.14 -24.03
CA ASP A 87 -14.01 6.98 -23.19
C ASP A 87 -12.72 6.29 -22.72
N GLY A 88 -11.73 6.17 -23.60
CA GLY A 88 -10.41 5.64 -23.27
C GLY A 88 -9.70 6.49 -22.19
N VAL A 89 -9.71 7.81 -22.35
CA VAL A 89 -9.11 8.73 -21.38
C VAL A 89 -9.83 8.62 -20.02
N GLN A 90 -11.18 8.55 -20.02
CA GLN A 90 -11.94 8.41 -18.80
C GLN A 90 -11.70 7.05 -18.13
N ALA A 91 -11.59 5.98 -18.90
CA ALA A 91 -11.27 4.65 -18.41
C ALA A 91 -9.93 4.63 -17.63
N ILE A 92 -8.88 5.21 -18.21
CA ILE A 92 -7.57 5.30 -17.57
C ILE A 92 -7.63 6.17 -16.29
N LYS A 93 -8.36 7.28 -16.30
CA LYS A 93 -8.59 8.11 -15.10
C LYS A 93 -9.32 7.35 -13.99
N ASN A 94 -10.22 6.44 -14.35
CA ASN A 94 -10.93 5.58 -13.40
C ASN A 94 -10.05 4.41 -12.89
N GLY A 95 -8.82 4.27 -13.39
CA GLY A 95 -7.87 3.25 -12.96
C GLY A 95 -7.83 1.99 -13.83
N ALA A 96 -8.36 2.02 -15.06
CA ALA A 96 -8.17 0.93 -16.01
C ALA A 96 -6.68 0.76 -16.34
N PHE A 97 -6.27 -0.50 -16.52
CA PHE A 97 -4.92 -0.84 -16.95
C PHE A 97 -4.70 -0.46 -18.41
N ASP A 98 -5.70 -0.77 -19.26
CA ASP A 98 -5.66 -0.42 -20.67
C ASP A 98 -7.07 -0.39 -21.28
N TYR A 99 -7.16 0.10 -22.52
CA TYR A 99 -8.38 0.24 -23.30
C TYR A 99 -8.11 -0.18 -24.76
N ILE A 100 -8.79 -1.23 -25.25
CA ILE A 100 -8.50 -1.89 -26.52
C ILE A 100 -9.75 -1.94 -27.40
N THR A 101 -9.56 -1.79 -28.71
CA THR A 101 -10.63 -1.99 -29.69
C THR A 101 -10.75 -3.46 -30.06
N LYS A 102 -11.98 -4.02 -30.04
CA LYS A 102 -12.28 -5.38 -30.49
C LYS A 102 -11.99 -5.52 -31.99
N GLY A 103 -11.34 -6.60 -32.40
CA GLY A 103 -11.15 -6.97 -33.80
C GLY A 103 -9.78 -6.65 -34.39
N ASP A 104 -9.29 -5.42 -34.27
CA ASP A 104 -8.01 -5.03 -34.90
C ASP A 104 -6.77 -5.45 -34.08
N ASP A 105 -6.95 -5.75 -32.79
CA ASP A 105 -5.89 -5.91 -31.82
C ASP A 105 -5.89 -7.24 -31.06
N ASN A 106 -6.52 -8.31 -31.60
CA ASN A 106 -6.54 -9.62 -30.94
C ASN A 106 -5.14 -10.15 -30.57
N ASN A 107 -4.11 -9.80 -31.35
CA ASN A 107 -2.72 -10.16 -31.05
C ASN A 107 -2.12 -9.36 -29.87
N LYS A 108 -2.78 -8.28 -29.44
CA LYS A 108 -2.32 -7.43 -28.32
C LYS A 108 -2.95 -7.85 -26.98
N ILE A 109 -4.07 -8.58 -26.99
CA ILE A 109 -4.80 -8.98 -25.79
C ILE A 109 -3.92 -9.84 -24.87
N LEU A 110 -3.28 -10.88 -25.40
CA LEU A 110 -2.45 -11.81 -24.62
C LEU A 110 -1.24 -11.13 -23.97
N PRO A 111 -0.42 -10.31 -24.69
CA PRO A 111 0.65 -9.55 -24.07
C PRO A 111 0.16 -8.57 -22.97
N LEU A 112 -0.99 -7.93 -23.17
CA LEU A 112 -1.57 -7.03 -22.19
C LEU A 112 -2.09 -7.77 -20.97
N LEU A 113 -2.72 -8.92 -21.16
CA LEU A 113 -3.13 -9.82 -20.07
C LEU A 113 -1.94 -10.24 -19.21
N SER A 114 -0.82 -10.67 -19.84
CA SER A 114 0.39 -11.03 -19.11
C SER A 114 0.90 -9.89 -18.24
N ARG A 115 1.03 -8.69 -18.81
CA ARG A 115 1.48 -7.49 -18.08
C ARG A 115 0.53 -7.09 -16.95
N ALA A 116 -0.78 -7.17 -17.20
CA ALA A 116 -1.79 -6.88 -16.19
C ALA A 116 -1.76 -7.89 -15.06
N ALA A 117 -1.62 -9.19 -15.37
CA ALA A 117 -1.51 -10.27 -14.40
C ALA A 117 -0.24 -10.14 -13.54
N GLU A 118 0.91 -9.83 -14.15
CA GLU A 118 2.16 -9.57 -13.42
C GLU A 118 2.02 -8.40 -12.44
N LYS A 119 1.37 -7.31 -12.87
CA LYS A 119 1.13 -6.15 -12.01
C LYS A 119 0.18 -6.50 -10.85
N ALA A 120 -0.89 -7.24 -11.13
CA ALA A 120 -1.83 -7.70 -10.11
C ALA A 120 -1.16 -8.60 -9.08
N GLU A 121 -0.33 -9.56 -9.52
CA GLU A 121 0.45 -10.44 -8.65
C GLU A 121 1.42 -9.65 -7.76
N MET A 122 2.15 -8.69 -8.34
CA MET A 122 3.06 -7.82 -7.59
C MET A 122 2.31 -7.04 -6.51
N GLN A 123 1.16 -6.45 -6.86
CA GLN A 123 0.33 -5.71 -5.91
C GLN A 123 -0.19 -6.60 -4.77
N ARG A 124 -0.67 -7.82 -5.10
CA ARG A 124 -1.10 -8.80 -4.09
C ARG A 124 0.05 -9.24 -3.19
N ARG A 125 1.26 -9.42 -3.75
CA ARG A 125 2.46 -9.76 -2.98
C ARG A 125 2.82 -8.65 -2.01
N LEU A 126 2.80 -7.39 -2.44
CA LEU A 126 3.03 -6.22 -1.58
C LEU A 126 2.02 -6.18 -0.44
N THR A 127 0.72 -6.29 -0.74
CA THR A 127 -0.34 -6.31 0.29
C THR A 127 -0.16 -7.45 1.30
N ARG A 128 0.26 -8.63 0.84
CA ARG A 128 0.55 -9.77 1.75
C ARG A 128 1.74 -9.49 2.68
N ILE A 129 2.79 -8.83 2.17
CA ILE A 129 3.96 -8.45 2.97
C ILE A 129 3.55 -7.40 4.00
N GLU A 130 2.82 -6.37 3.59
CA GLU A 130 2.30 -5.32 4.47
C GLU A 130 1.43 -5.90 5.59
N ASN A 131 0.50 -6.81 5.24
CA ASN A 131 -0.37 -7.46 6.22
C ASN A 131 0.43 -8.32 7.21
N LYS A 132 1.43 -9.08 6.75
CA LYS A 132 2.31 -9.86 7.64
C LYS A 132 3.08 -8.96 8.60
N LEU A 133 3.68 -7.88 8.11
CA LEU A 133 4.39 -6.92 8.95
C LEU A 133 3.44 -6.30 9.99
N SER A 134 2.23 -5.94 9.57
CA SER A 134 1.21 -5.42 10.47
C SER A 134 0.76 -6.44 11.55
N GLU A 135 0.64 -7.72 11.19
CA GLU A 135 0.34 -8.79 12.13
C GLU A 135 1.52 -9.05 13.09
N GLU A 136 2.75 -9.06 12.59
CA GLU A 136 3.95 -9.28 13.40
C GLU A 136 4.16 -8.18 14.45
N HIS A 137 3.82 -6.95 14.13
CA HIS A 137 3.97 -5.78 15.01
C HIS A 137 2.65 -5.31 15.62
N SER A 138 1.61 -6.15 15.64
CA SER A 138 0.33 -5.79 16.24
C SER A 138 0.37 -5.79 17.76
N PHE A 139 -0.50 -5.01 18.39
CA PHE A 139 -0.70 -5.04 19.85
C PHE A 139 -1.05 -6.43 20.39
N ASP A 140 -1.61 -7.31 19.56
CA ASP A 140 -2.02 -8.66 19.96
C ASP A 140 -0.82 -9.60 20.14
N ARG A 141 0.36 -9.18 19.69
CA ARG A 141 1.64 -9.88 19.92
C ARG A 141 2.32 -9.50 21.23
N ILE A 142 1.84 -8.48 21.91
CA ILE A 142 2.38 -8.08 23.21
C ILE A 142 1.93 -9.11 24.24
N VAL A 143 2.89 -9.90 24.74
CA VAL A 143 2.63 -10.99 25.68
C VAL A 143 2.64 -10.46 27.11
N GLY A 144 1.57 -10.72 27.87
CA GLY A 144 1.45 -10.43 29.28
C GLY A 144 0.02 -10.15 29.69
N ASP A 145 -0.30 -10.50 30.95
CA ASP A 145 -1.66 -10.44 31.49
C ASP A 145 -1.83 -9.44 32.64
N SER A 146 -0.79 -8.67 32.99
CA SER A 146 -0.87 -7.69 34.07
C SER A 146 -1.87 -6.56 33.72
N GLU A 147 -2.57 -6.06 34.71
CA GLU A 147 -3.51 -4.94 34.56
C GLU A 147 -2.81 -3.68 34.08
N VAL A 148 -1.57 -3.46 34.51
CA VAL A 148 -0.73 -2.31 34.07
C VAL A 148 -0.45 -2.40 32.59
N LEU A 149 -0.07 -3.59 32.09
CA LEU A 149 0.19 -3.80 30.66
C LEU A 149 -1.07 -3.61 29.81
N ARG A 150 -2.20 -4.16 30.25
CA ARG A 150 -3.49 -3.98 29.54
C ARG A 150 -3.87 -2.50 29.42
N ARG A 151 -3.73 -1.73 30.51
CA ARG A 151 -3.97 -0.28 30.49
C ARG A 151 -3.01 0.46 29.54
N ALA A 152 -1.73 0.07 29.50
CA ALA A 152 -0.75 0.65 28.60
C ALA A 152 -1.09 0.36 27.14
N VAL A 153 -1.49 -0.88 26.80
CA VAL A 153 -1.94 -1.28 25.46
C VAL A 153 -3.20 -0.51 25.05
N ASP A 154 -4.19 -0.39 25.94
CA ASP A 154 -5.42 0.35 25.66
C ASP A 154 -5.15 1.83 25.40
N LEU A 155 -4.23 2.44 26.16
CA LEU A 155 -3.81 3.81 25.93
C LEU A 155 -3.07 3.95 24.60
N ALA A 156 -2.15 3.05 24.31
CA ALA A 156 -1.38 3.03 23.07
C ALA A 156 -2.28 2.88 21.83
N ARG A 157 -3.31 2.01 21.89
CA ARG A 157 -4.33 1.90 20.81
C ARG A 157 -5.08 3.22 20.58
N LYS A 158 -5.43 3.95 21.66
CA LYS A 158 -6.13 5.23 21.54
C LYS A 158 -5.27 6.33 20.94
N VAL A 159 -3.98 6.39 21.28
CA VAL A 159 -3.08 7.42 20.73
C VAL A 159 -2.59 7.10 19.32
N ALA A 160 -2.54 5.83 18.93
CA ALA A 160 -2.08 5.40 17.62
C ALA A 160 -2.84 6.07 16.45
N VAL A 161 -4.13 6.34 16.62
CA VAL A 161 -4.98 6.99 15.58
C VAL A 161 -4.87 8.52 15.57
N THR A 162 -4.01 9.10 16.40
CA THR A 162 -3.79 10.54 16.51
C THR A 162 -2.39 10.94 16.04
N ASP A 163 -2.15 12.25 15.89
CA ASP A 163 -0.82 12.80 15.57
C ASP A 163 -0.05 13.24 16.82
N THR A 164 -0.46 12.78 17.99
CA THR A 164 0.14 13.16 19.27
C THR A 164 1.51 12.48 19.45
N SER A 165 2.49 13.23 19.91
CA SER A 165 3.78 12.68 20.35
C SER A 165 3.59 11.81 21.60
N VAL A 166 4.23 10.64 21.61
CA VAL A 166 4.11 9.65 22.69
C VAL A 166 5.45 9.47 23.38
N LEU A 167 5.47 9.56 24.69
CA LEU A 167 6.63 9.22 25.52
C LEU A 167 6.43 7.83 26.12
N LEU A 168 7.30 6.87 25.74
CA LEU A 168 7.35 5.53 26.30
C LEU A 168 8.39 5.48 27.42
N THR A 169 7.95 5.17 28.64
CA THR A 169 8.81 5.05 29.82
C THR A 169 8.81 3.62 30.34
N GLY A 170 9.97 3.14 30.78
CA GLY A 170 10.14 1.80 31.32
C GLY A 170 11.61 1.40 31.40
N GLU A 171 11.93 0.38 32.16
CA GLU A 171 13.27 -0.17 32.26
C GLU A 171 13.76 -0.74 30.93
N THR A 172 15.08 -0.94 30.81
CA THR A 172 15.67 -1.60 29.62
C THR A 172 15.09 -3.02 29.51
N GLY A 173 14.73 -3.42 28.28
CA GLY A 173 14.17 -4.75 28.00
C GLY A 173 12.67 -4.90 28.27
N THR A 174 11.94 -3.86 28.69
CA THR A 174 10.48 -3.92 28.92
C THR A 174 9.64 -3.90 27.65
N GLY A 175 10.24 -3.85 26.46
CA GLY A 175 9.54 -3.90 25.19
C GLY A 175 9.05 -2.54 24.65
N LYS A 176 9.71 -1.43 25.03
CA LYS A 176 9.37 -0.08 24.51
C LYS A 176 9.36 -0.04 22.98
N GLU A 177 10.31 -0.69 22.35
CA GLU A 177 10.39 -0.77 20.87
C GLU A 177 9.19 -1.53 20.26
N VAL A 178 8.76 -2.63 20.90
CA VAL A 178 7.57 -3.39 20.49
C VAL A 178 6.31 -2.51 20.57
N PHE A 179 6.19 -1.69 21.60
CA PHE A 179 5.10 -0.72 21.72
C PHE A 179 5.17 0.35 20.62
N ALA A 180 6.35 0.88 20.32
CA ALA A 180 6.54 1.88 19.27
C ALA A 180 6.13 1.34 17.90
N GLN A 181 6.56 0.12 17.57
CA GLN A 181 6.18 -0.58 16.34
C GLN A 181 4.67 -0.83 16.29
N ALA A 182 4.05 -1.30 17.40
CA ALA A 182 2.61 -1.55 17.45
C ALA A 182 1.78 -0.26 17.29
N ILE A 183 2.24 0.87 17.85
CA ILE A 183 1.61 2.19 17.67
C ILE A 183 1.69 2.62 16.18
N HIS A 184 2.86 2.48 15.56
CA HIS A 184 3.04 2.81 14.15
C HIS A 184 2.10 1.99 13.26
N HIS A 185 2.11 0.67 13.40
CA HIS A 185 1.31 -0.23 12.55
C HIS A 185 -0.21 -0.10 12.80
N ALA A 186 -0.63 0.38 13.96
CA ALA A 186 -2.03 0.70 14.25
C ALA A 186 -2.43 2.13 13.84
N SER A 187 -1.51 2.93 13.32
CA SER A 187 -1.74 4.33 12.95
C SER A 187 -2.19 4.47 11.48
N PRO A 188 -2.78 5.62 11.09
CA PRO A 188 -3.01 5.95 9.68
C PRO A 188 -1.72 5.98 8.83
N ARG A 189 -0.55 6.05 9.47
CA ARG A 189 0.78 6.09 8.87
C ARG A 189 1.46 4.71 8.77
N ALA A 190 0.73 3.61 8.99
CA ALA A 190 1.27 2.24 8.98
C ALA A 190 2.00 1.82 7.70
N ARG A 191 1.77 2.54 6.58
CA ARG A 191 2.43 2.32 5.29
C ARG A 191 3.59 3.27 5.00
N GLU A 192 3.77 4.27 5.86
CA GLU A 192 4.83 5.25 5.74
C GLU A 192 6.10 4.77 6.47
N ALA A 193 7.17 5.54 6.39
CA ALA A 193 8.45 5.18 7.00
C ALA A 193 8.34 5.04 8.53
N PHE A 194 8.89 3.96 9.07
CA PHE A 194 9.18 3.81 10.49
C PHE A 194 10.69 3.91 10.66
N VAL A 195 11.14 4.99 11.28
CA VAL A 195 12.55 5.27 11.53
C VAL A 195 12.79 5.20 13.03
N ALA A 196 13.62 4.26 13.46
CA ALA A 196 13.98 4.11 14.88
C ALA A 196 15.51 4.25 15.03
N ASP A 197 15.93 5.08 15.96
CA ASP A 197 17.35 5.26 16.25
C ASP A 197 17.59 5.43 17.75
N ASN A 198 18.80 5.02 18.20
CA ASN A 198 19.21 5.14 19.59
C ASN A 198 20.17 6.33 19.74
N CYS A 199 19.71 7.33 20.48
CA CYS A 199 20.42 8.58 20.67
C CYS A 199 21.73 8.44 21.45
N SER A 200 21.90 7.39 22.25
CA SER A 200 23.13 7.13 23.00
C SER A 200 24.27 6.58 22.14
N ALA A 201 23.96 6.09 20.92
CA ALA A 201 24.95 5.51 20.02
C ALA A 201 25.89 6.56 19.36
N PHE A 202 25.57 7.86 19.46
CA PHE A 202 26.28 8.92 18.77
C PHE A 202 26.97 9.90 19.72
N SER A 203 28.13 10.46 19.28
CA SER A 203 28.64 11.66 19.91
C SER A 203 27.68 12.85 19.67
N LYS A 204 27.76 13.89 20.52
CA LYS A 204 26.85 15.05 20.44
C LYS A 204 26.84 15.71 19.06
N GLU A 205 28.01 15.85 18.41
CA GLU A 205 28.13 16.47 17.09
C GLU A 205 27.57 15.59 15.99
N LEU A 206 27.75 14.26 16.09
CA LEU A 206 27.18 13.30 15.14
C LEU A 206 25.67 13.19 15.27
N LEU A 207 25.12 13.21 16.49
CA LEU A 207 23.68 13.12 16.73
C LEU A 207 22.90 14.27 16.07
N GLU A 208 23.44 15.51 16.11
CA GLU A 208 22.84 16.66 15.43
C GLU A 208 22.80 16.46 13.91
N SER A 209 23.90 15.95 13.35
CA SER A 209 24.02 15.63 11.95
C SER A 209 23.08 14.47 11.52
N GLU A 210 22.92 13.45 12.36
CA GLU A 210 22.00 12.35 12.09
C GLU A 210 20.54 12.82 12.13
N LEU A 211 20.15 13.56 13.16
CA LEU A 211 18.75 13.99 13.33
C LEU A 211 18.30 15.03 12.29
N PHE A 212 19.14 16.04 12.03
CA PHE A 212 18.75 17.19 11.18
C PHE A 212 19.38 17.17 9.79
N GLY A 213 20.34 16.25 9.54
CA GLY A 213 21.10 16.22 8.32
C GLY A 213 22.19 17.29 8.24
N HIS A 214 22.98 17.24 7.19
CA HIS A 214 24.02 18.22 6.92
C HIS A 214 24.24 18.42 5.42
N ARG A 215 24.79 19.59 5.06
CA ARG A 215 25.28 19.85 3.70
C ARG A 215 26.75 19.50 3.58
N ALA A 216 27.18 19.16 2.37
CA ALA A 216 28.59 18.91 2.08
C ALA A 216 29.46 20.07 2.55
N GLY A 217 30.56 19.76 3.25
CA GLY A 217 31.52 20.74 3.77
C GLY A 217 31.13 21.41 5.08
N SER A 218 29.97 21.13 5.69
CA SER A 218 29.54 21.73 6.95
C SER A 218 30.17 21.11 8.19
N LEU A 219 30.71 19.88 8.08
CA LEU A 219 31.41 19.15 9.13
C LEU A 219 32.70 18.53 8.59
N THR A 220 33.67 18.30 9.45
CA THR A 220 34.91 17.58 9.10
C THR A 220 34.58 16.16 8.65
N GLY A 221 34.81 15.86 7.36
CA GLY A 221 34.50 14.57 6.75
C GLY A 221 33.16 14.52 5.98
N ALA A 222 32.37 15.57 5.97
CA ALA A 222 31.10 15.65 5.20
C ALA A 222 31.38 15.85 3.70
N ALA A 223 31.61 14.77 2.96
CA ALA A 223 31.87 14.80 1.52
C ALA A 223 30.62 14.97 0.66
N LYS A 224 29.42 14.73 1.20
CA LYS A 224 28.10 14.77 0.51
C LYS A 224 27.03 15.33 1.44
N ASP A 225 25.93 15.83 0.85
CA ASP A 225 24.73 16.14 1.60
C ASP A 225 24.14 14.86 2.20
N LYS A 226 23.67 14.93 3.45
CA LYS A 226 22.97 13.84 4.14
C LYS A 226 21.64 14.36 4.67
N LYS A 227 20.58 13.62 4.38
CA LYS A 227 19.26 13.84 4.97
C LYS A 227 19.28 13.44 6.44
N GLY A 228 18.52 14.16 7.25
CA GLY A 228 18.36 13.82 8.65
C GLY A 228 17.18 12.88 8.89
N LEU A 229 17.18 12.21 10.04
CA LEU A 229 16.14 11.27 10.44
C LEU A 229 14.74 11.91 10.47
N PHE A 230 14.62 13.20 10.82
CA PHE A 230 13.36 13.94 10.73
C PHE A 230 12.85 14.07 9.28
N GLU A 231 13.74 14.23 8.32
CA GLU A 231 13.36 14.27 6.90
C GLU A 231 13.03 12.88 6.36
N GLU A 232 13.75 11.86 6.77
CA GLU A 232 13.52 10.46 6.38
C GLU A 232 12.19 9.94 6.94
N ALA A 233 11.84 10.33 8.18
CA ALA A 233 10.57 9.96 8.82
C ALA A 233 9.38 10.84 8.40
N ASN A 234 9.55 11.73 7.43
CA ASN A 234 8.50 12.66 7.01
C ASN A 234 7.22 11.91 6.62
N LYS A 235 6.07 12.33 7.20
CA LYS A 235 4.76 11.68 7.12
C LYS A 235 4.68 10.29 7.77
N GLY A 236 5.79 9.76 8.27
CA GLY A 236 5.90 8.47 8.92
C GLY A 236 5.94 8.58 10.45
N THR A 237 6.77 7.75 11.08
CA THR A 237 6.98 7.71 12.53
C THR A 237 8.46 7.70 12.83
N LEU A 238 8.91 8.65 13.65
CA LEU A 238 10.26 8.68 14.19
C LEU A 238 10.23 8.20 15.65
N VAL A 239 11.07 7.23 15.97
CA VAL A 239 11.29 6.73 17.32
C VAL A 239 12.71 7.06 17.75
N LEU A 240 12.84 7.75 18.87
CA LEU A 240 14.13 8.09 19.45
C LEU A 240 14.24 7.39 20.81
N ASP A 241 15.15 6.40 20.90
CA ASP A 241 15.40 5.70 22.15
C ASP A 241 16.48 6.43 22.95
N GLU A 242 16.43 6.24 24.27
CA GLU A 242 17.39 6.80 25.25
C GLU A 242 17.54 8.33 25.16
N ILE A 243 16.43 9.04 24.92
CA ILE A 243 16.38 10.51 24.86
C ILE A 243 16.86 11.19 26.15
N GLY A 244 16.80 10.48 27.28
CA GLY A 244 17.31 10.96 28.58
C GLY A 244 18.83 11.16 28.63
N GLU A 245 19.58 10.46 27.79
CA GLU A 245 21.04 10.57 27.70
C GLU A 245 21.50 11.80 26.90
N MET A 246 20.59 12.45 26.22
CA MET A 246 20.87 13.68 25.49
C MET A 246 21.09 14.87 26.42
N SER A 247 21.94 15.79 26.01
CA SER A 247 22.12 17.07 26.73
C SER A 247 20.81 17.88 26.78
N ALA A 248 20.59 18.60 27.86
CA ALA A 248 19.40 19.46 28.03
C ALA A 248 19.22 20.47 26.90
N GLU A 249 20.30 20.99 26.32
CA GLU A 249 20.27 21.88 25.15
C GLU A 249 19.67 21.17 23.92
N PHE A 250 20.02 19.90 23.74
CA PHE A 250 19.57 19.10 22.62
C PHE A 250 18.09 18.71 22.77
N GLN A 251 17.66 18.33 23.97
CA GLN A 251 16.27 18.07 24.30
C GLN A 251 15.39 19.32 24.02
N ALA A 252 15.89 20.50 24.34
CA ALA A 252 15.18 21.77 24.03
C ALA A 252 15.03 22.05 22.54
N LYS A 253 16.05 21.68 21.71
CA LYS A 253 15.95 21.78 20.23
C LYS A 253 14.89 20.83 19.67
N GLN A 254 14.80 19.60 20.19
CA GLN A 254 13.78 18.63 19.78
C GLN A 254 12.37 19.11 20.09
N LEU A 255 12.13 19.64 21.29
CA LEU A 255 10.83 20.17 21.67
C LEU A 255 10.35 21.26 20.69
N ARG A 256 11.24 22.07 20.13
CA ARG A 256 10.86 23.06 19.11
C ARG A 256 10.41 22.43 17.79
N VAL A 257 11.05 21.34 17.38
CA VAL A 257 10.66 20.62 16.13
C VAL A 257 9.32 19.90 16.30
N LEU A 258 9.06 19.37 17.49
CA LEU A 258 7.79 18.69 17.80
C LEU A 258 6.61 19.68 18.02
N ALA A 259 6.89 20.96 18.21
CA ALA A 259 5.88 22.01 18.41
C ALA A 259 5.50 22.76 17.11
N MET A 260 6.15 22.44 15.99
CA MET A 260 5.86 23.00 14.64
C MET A 260 4.89 22.10 13.87
#